data_78b0cda24d666f9ec92408b40d3cb460
#
_entry.id   78b0cda24d666f9ec92408b40d3cb460
#
_cell.length_a   1.000
_cell.length_b   1.000
_cell.length_c   1.000
_cell.angle_alpha   90.00
_cell.angle_beta   90.00
_cell.angle_gamma   90.00
#
_symmetry.space_group_name_H-M   'P 1'
#
loop_
_entity.id
_entity.type
_entity.pdbx_description
1 polymer ?
#
loop_
_entity_poly.entity_id
_entity_poly.type
_entity_poly.pdbx_seq_one_letter_code
_entity_poly.pdbx_strand_id
1 'polypeptide(L)'
;MGLSLSDLLKRMLEMSGSDLHITTNSPPQIRVHGHLVPLDLPQMTPAETKQLAYSVMTDSQKHRFEESLELDFSFGLKGLARFRANVFNQRGATAAVFRLIPFEIKSFNQLGLPAVVSKLCDKPRGLVLVTGPTGSGKSTTLAAMIDKINSERHDHILTIEDPIEFVHMNKNCVVNQRELHADTKSFSDALRAALREDPDVVLIGEMRDLETIESALRIAETGHLTFGTLHTNSATSTINRIIDVFPAHQQPQIRAQLSLVLEGIMCQSLLPKSDNKGRAMCMEIMVPNAAIRNLIREDKIHQIYSSMQSGQDKFGMQTFNQALASAYFQKQITLEVAMARSSNTDELQEMINRGAGLNRNQAPAMAKGAAPSKR
;
A
#
# COMPACT_ATOMS: atom_id res chain seq x y z
N MET A 1 -2.36 -11.41 39.66
CA MET A 1 -2.62 -10.23 38.79
C MET A 1 -3.21 -10.75 37.50
N GLY A 2 -4.39 -10.27 37.12
CA GLY A 2 -5.04 -10.71 35.89
C GLY A 2 -4.21 -10.34 34.67
N LEU A 3 -4.21 -11.18 33.66
CA LEU A 3 -3.50 -10.98 32.39
C LEU A 3 -4.09 -9.73 31.70
N SER A 4 -3.26 -8.73 31.42
CA SER A 4 -3.66 -7.49 30.75
C SER A 4 -3.30 -7.57 29.26
N LEU A 5 -4.22 -7.14 28.36
CA LEU A 5 -3.93 -7.05 26.94
C LEU A 5 -2.76 -6.09 26.67
N SER A 6 -2.69 -4.98 27.41
CA SER A 6 -1.57 -4.02 27.29
C SER A 6 -0.20 -4.67 27.56
N ASP A 7 -0.11 -5.57 28.54
CA ASP A 7 1.15 -6.25 28.86
C ASP A 7 1.52 -7.30 27.80
N LEU A 8 0.52 -7.99 27.25
CA LEU A 8 0.74 -8.92 26.14
C LEU A 8 1.23 -8.19 24.87
N LEU A 9 0.63 -7.02 24.56
CA LEU A 9 1.05 -6.21 23.42
C LEU A 9 2.44 -5.59 23.62
N LYS A 10 2.81 -5.20 24.86
CA LYS A 10 4.20 -4.79 25.17
C LYS A 10 5.19 -5.91 24.93
N ARG A 11 4.91 -7.11 25.42
CA ARG A 11 5.76 -8.30 25.18
C ARG A 11 5.91 -8.58 23.67
N MET A 12 4.82 -8.42 22.90
CA MET A 12 4.87 -8.57 21.45
C MET A 12 5.87 -7.59 20.82
N LEU A 13 5.88 -6.32 21.24
CA LEU A 13 6.84 -5.33 20.77
C LEU A 13 8.27 -5.66 21.18
N GLU A 14 8.50 -6.05 22.44
CA GLU A 14 9.81 -6.46 22.96
C GLU A 14 10.41 -7.64 22.19
N MET A 15 9.54 -8.58 21.76
CA MET A 15 9.94 -9.73 20.94
C MET A 15 10.04 -9.42 19.44
N SER A 16 9.85 -8.17 19.03
CA SER A 16 9.76 -7.78 17.60
C SER A 16 8.70 -8.58 16.84
N GLY A 17 7.59 -8.91 17.50
CA GLY A 17 6.48 -9.66 16.96
C GLY A 17 5.59 -8.79 16.08
N SER A 18 4.98 -9.41 15.08
CA SER A 18 4.04 -8.74 14.16
C SER A 18 2.58 -8.85 14.60
N ASP A 19 2.20 -10.00 15.20
CA ASP A 19 0.82 -10.29 15.57
C ASP A 19 0.79 -11.01 16.94
N LEU A 20 -0.21 -10.64 17.77
CA LEU A 20 -0.57 -11.36 18.98
C LEU A 20 -1.86 -12.15 18.70
N HIS A 21 -1.83 -13.45 18.97
CA HIS A 21 -2.99 -14.34 18.86
C HIS A 21 -3.48 -14.74 20.26
N ILE A 22 -4.76 -14.54 20.52
CA ILE A 22 -5.45 -15.04 21.73
C ILE A 22 -6.58 -15.98 21.33
N THR A 23 -6.58 -17.18 21.88
CA THR A 23 -7.62 -18.19 21.66
C THR A 23 -7.73 -19.10 22.89
N THR A 24 -8.88 -19.74 23.04
CA THR A 24 -9.12 -20.67 24.18
C THR A 24 -8.29 -21.93 24.09
N ASN A 25 -7.96 -22.51 25.22
CA ASN A 25 -7.18 -23.73 25.38
C ASN A 25 -5.76 -23.64 24.77
N SER A 26 -5.23 -22.43 24.69
CA SER A 26 -3.85 -22.15 24.24
C SER A 26 -3.31 -21.00 25.09
N PRO A 27 -2.01 -20.98 25.42
CA PRO A 27 -1.38 -19.75 25.89
C PRO A 27 -1.47 -18.67 24.79
N PRO A 28 -1.38 -17.37 25.13
CA PRO A 28 -1.20 -16.32 24.13
C PRO A 28 0.01 -16.61 23.26
N GLN A 29 -0.07 -16.38 21.95
CA GLN A 29 1.02 -16.64 21.01
C GLN A 29 1.39 -15.38 20.24
N ILE A 30 2.67 -15.17 20.01
CA ILE A 30 3.19 -14.04 19.24
C ILE A 30 3.79 -14.56 17.94
N ARG A 31 3.48 -13.90 16.83
CA ARG A 31 4.11 -14.18 15.54
C ARG A 31 5.44 -13.44 15.45
N VAL A 32 6.55 -14.18 15.49
CA VAL A 32 7.92 -13.69 15.38
C VAL A 32 8.56 -14.29 14.14
N HIS A 33 9.06 -13.47 13.23
CA HIS A 33 9.66 -13.93 11.96
C HIS A 33 8.78 -14.91 11.14
N GLY A 34 7.46 -14.73 11.21
CA GLY A 34 6.47 -15.57 10.51
C GLY A 34 6.01 -16.82 11.28
N HIS A 35 6.64 -17.18 12.38
CA HIS A 35 6.29 -18.34 13.20
C HIS A 35 5.54 -17.93 14.48
N LEU A 36 4.53 -18.72 14.88
CA LEU A 36 3.84 -18.53 16.15
C LEU A 36 4.68 -19.12 17.30
N VAL A 37 4.97 -18.27 18.28
CA VAL A 37 5.75 -18.61 19.49
C VAL A 37 4.81 -18.48 20.69
N PRO A 38 4.51 -19.56 21.43
CA PRO A 38 3.71 -19.48 22.63
C PRO A 38 4.45 -18.72 23.74
N LEU A 39 3.73 -17.90 24.49
CA LEU A 39 4.25 -17.29 25.71
C LEU A 39 4.24 -18.32 26.85
N ASP A 40 5.17 -18.17 27.76
CA ASP A 40 5.21 -18.96 29.01
C ASP A 40 4.12 -18.45 29.99
N LEU A 41 2.90 -18.79 29.67
CA LEU A 41 1.67 -18.40 30.37
C LEU A 41 0.68 -19.58 30.32
N PRO A 42 -0.28 -19.64 31.26
CA PRO A 42 -1.34 -20.65 31.24
C PRO A 42 -2.19 -20.57 29.97
N GLN A 43 -2.83 -21.69 29.63
CA GLN A 43 -3.87 -21.74 28.61
C GLN A 43 -5.05 -20.84 29.02
N MET A 44 -5.55 -20.07 28.08
CA MET A 44 -6.66 -19.15 28.33
C MET A 44 -8.01 -19.86 28.32
N THR A 45 -8.87 -19.44 29.23
CA THR A 45 -10.29 -19.81 29.27
C THR A 45 -11.13 -18.97 28.33
N PRO A 46 -12.37 -19.40 27.96
CA PRO A 46 -13.30 -18.57 27.18
C PRO A 46 -13.62 -17.21 27.82
N ALA A 47 -13.67 -17.14 29.14
CA ALA A 47 -13.91 -15.89 29.86
C ALA A 47 -12.75 -14.90 29.73
N GLU A 48 -11.50 -15.39 29.84
CA GLU A 48 -10.31 -14.57 29.73
C GLU A 48 -10.13 -14.04 28.30
N THR A 49 -10.31 -14.86 27.26
CA THR A 49 -10.22 -14.40 25.87
C THR A 49 -11.25 -13.34 25.55
N LYS A 50 -12.51 -13.52 25.98
CA LYS A 50 -13.56 -12.52 25.83
C LYS A 50 -13.22 -11.22 26.58
N GLN A 51 -12.76 -11.32 27.83
CA GLN A 51 -12.39 -10.16 28.64
C GLN A 51 -11.24 -9.36 28.00
N LEU A 52 -10.19 -10.02 27.50
CA LEU A 52 -9.08 -9.37 26.81
C LEU A 52 -9.54 -8.66 25.55
N ALA A 53 -10.33 -9.32 24.70
CA ALA A 53 -10.87 -8.70 23.48
C ALA A 53 -11.76 -7.49 23.79
N TYR A 54 -12.65 -7.61 24.78
CA TYR A 54 -13.60 -6.56 25.17
C TYR A 54 -12.91 -5.37 25.85
N SER A 55 -11.71 -5.54 26.41
CA SER A 55 -10.98 -4.47 27.10
C SER A 55 -10.59 -3.29 26.22
N VAL A 56 -10.56 -3.48 24.89
CA VAL A 56 -10.20 -2.46 23.90
C VAL A 56 -11.34 -2.08 22.97
N MET A 57 -12.54 -2.62 23.20
CA MET A 57 -13.74 -2.30 22.43
C MET A 57 -14.57 -1.22 23.10
N THR A 58 -15.10 -0.30 22.29
CA THR A 58 -16.19 0.59 22.69
C THR A 58 -17.50 -0.19 22.84
N ASP A 59 -18.50 0.38 23.52
CA ASP A 59 -19.78 -0.31 23.70
C ASP A 59 -20.50 -0.54 22.36
N SER A 60 -20.41 0.38 21.42
CA SER A 60 -20.93 0.20 20.06
C SER A 60 -20.23 -0.95 19.32
N GLN A 61 -18.92 -1.10 19.49
CA GLN A 61 -18.16 -2.21 18.90
C GLN A 61 -18.54 -3.56 19.51
N LYS A 62 -18.79 -3.61 20.83
CA LYS A 62 -19.27 -4.82 21.49
C LYS A 62 -20.64 -5.25 20.95
N HIS A 63 -21.59 -4.32 20.81
CA HIS A 63 -22.89 -4.61 20.20
C HIS A 63 -22.77 -5.15 18.79
N ARG A 64 -21.98 -4.49 17.92
CA ARG A 64 -21.73 -4.97 16.55
C ARG A 64 -21.12 -6.37 16.55
N PHE A 65 -20.16 -6.63 17.42
CA PHE A 65 -19.54 -7.96 17.53
C PHE A 65 -20.53 -9.02 18.00
N GLU A 66 -21.42 -8.72 18.93
CA GLU A 66 -22.45 -9.64 19.43
C GLU A 66 -23.49 -9.98 18.34
N GLU A 67 -23.77 -9.05 17.42
CA GLU A 67 -24.67 -9.25 16.28
C GLU A 67 -24.00 -10.01 15.13
N SER A 68 -22.78 -9.63 14.75
CA SER A 68 -22.09 -10.16 13.56
C SER A 68 -21.19 -11.35 13.84
N LEU A 69 -20.83 -11.61 15.10
CA LEU A 69 -19.92 -12.64 15.59
C LEU A 69 -18.46 -12.49 15.12
N GLU A 70 -18.16 -11.42 14.41
CA GLU A 70 -16.82 -11.00 13.97
C GLU A 70 -16.74 -9.48 13.90
N LEU A 71 -15.56 -8.91 14.15
CA LEU A 71 -15.34 -7.47 14.08
C LEU A 71 -13.88 -7.16 13.79
N ASP A 72 -13.64 -6.35 12.74
CA ASP A 72 -12.38 -5.66 12.48
C ASP A 72 -12.46 -4.22 12.99
N PHE A 73 -11.42 -3.76 13.70
CA PHE A 73 -11.30 -2.37 14.15
C PHE A 73 -9.84 -2.05 14.46
N SER A 74 -9.52 -0.77 14.59
CA SER A 74 -8.22 -0.33 15.06
C SER A 74 -8.34 0.40 16.42
N PHE A 75 -7.27 0.35 17.20
CA PHE A 75 -7.19 1.07 18.48
C PHE A 75 -5.75 1.48 18.78
N GLY A 76 -5.58 2.58 19.51
CA GLY A 76 -4.28 3.04 19.99
C GLY A 76 -4.11 2.84 21.48
N LEU A 77 -2.95 2.35 21.90
CA LEU A 77 -2.53 2.39 23.30
C LEU A 77 -1.54 3.53 23.48
N LYS A 78 -1.93 4.50 24.32
CA LYS A 78 -1.13 5.71 24.57
C LYS A 78 0.28 5.35 25.03
N GLY A 79 1.28 5.89 24.36
CA GLY A 79 2.69 5.64 24.66
C GLY A 79 3.23 4.27 24.22
N LEU A 80 2.45 3.46 23.52
CA LEU A 80 2.87 2.14 23.05
C LEU A 80 2.84 2.04 21.53
N ALA A 81 1.67 1.86 20.92
CA ALA A 81 1.49 1.69 19.49
C ALA A 81 0.01 1.76 19.09
N ARG A 82 -0.27 1.74 17.78
CA ARG A 82 -1.60 1.48 17.23
C ARG A 82 -1.66 0.02 16.74
N PHE A 83 -2.83 -0.59 16.91
CA PHE A 83 -3.06 -1.99 16.55
C PHE A 83 -4.33 -2.13 15.73
N ARG A 84 -4.32 -3.03 14.76
CA ARG A 84 -5.52 -3.58 14.13
C ARG A 84 -5.93 -4.83 14.91
N ALA A 85 -7.19 -4.91 15.29
CA ALA A 85 -7.78 -6.06 15.94
C ALA A 85 -8.78 -6.73 15.01
N ASN A 86 -8.68 -8.04 14.84
CA ASN A 86 -9.73 -8.89 14.33
C ASN A 86 -10.21 -9.80 15.46
N VAL A 87 -11.48 -9.65 15.84
CA VAL A 87 -12.12 -10.44 16.90
C VAL A 87 -13.21 -11.27 16.27
N PHE A 88 -13.25 -12.56 16.58
CA PHE A 88 -14.21 -13.50 16.00
C PHE A 88 -14.59 -14.61 16.99
N ASN A 89 -15.76 -15.22 16.77
CA ASN A 89 -16.17 -16.38 17.53
C ASN A 89 -15.74 -17.68 16.84
N GLN A 90 -15.21 -18.61 17.62
CA GLN A 90 -14.86 -19.95 17.19
C GLN A 90 -15.26 -20.99 18.26
N ARG A 91 -15.97 -22.06 17.90
CA ARG A 91 -16.43 -23.14 18.81
C ARG A 91 -17.12 -22.61 20.07
N GLY A 92 -17.92 -21.55 19.92
CA GLY A 92 -18.67 -20.93 21.03
C GLY A 92 -17.84 -20.03 21.96
N ALA A 93 -16.59 -19.73 21.61
CA ALA A 93 -15.71 -18.85 22.38
C ALA A 93 -15.10 -17.75 21.52
N THR A 94 -14.78 -16.62 22.13
CA THR A 94 -14.14 -15.48 21.47
C THR A 94 -12.65 -15.73 21.28
N ALA A 95 -12.14 -15.43 20.09
CA ALA A 95 -10.72 -15.36 19.78
C ALA A 95 -10.39 -14.00 19.17
N ALA A 96 -9.12 -13.59 19.20
CA ALA A 96 -8.69 -12.33 18.59
C ALA A 96 -7.26 -12.41 18.09
N VAL A 97 -7.00 -11.63 17.05
CA VAL A 97 -5.65 -11.37 16.50
C VAL A 97 -5.42 -9.88 16.52
N PHE A 98 -4.31 -9.45 17.11
CA PHE A 98 -3.91 -8.06 17.18
C PHE A 98 -2.63 -7.88 16.37
N ARG A 99 -2.68 -7.06 15.32
CA ARG A 99 -1.56 -6.73 14.45
C ARG A 99 -1.01 -5.36 14.76
N LEU A 100 0.31 -5.25 14.88
CA LEU A 100 0.99 -3.98 15.03
C LEU A 100 0.83 -3.12 13.77
N ILE A 101 0.39 -1.88 13.94
CA ILE A 101 0.43 -0.83 12.91
C ILE A 101 1.70 -0.01 13.15
N PRO A 102 2.69 -0.05 12.25
CA PRO A 102 3.95 0.65 12.44
C PRO A 102 3.76 2.17 12.40
N PHE A 103 4.45 2.88 13.28
CA PHE A 103 4.57 4.36 13.22
C PHE A 103 5.71 4.81 12.32
N GLU A 104 6.71 3.95 12.13
CA GLU A 104 7.87 4.29 11.33
C GLU A 104 7.56 4.17 9.84
N ILE A 105 7.60 5.29 9.14
CA ILE A 105 7.46 5.36 7.69
C ILE A 105 8.85 5.31 7.07
N LYS A 106 9.08 4.31 6.23
CA LYS A 106 10.36 4.14 5.53
C LYS A 106 10.51 5.21 4.44
N SER A 107 11.71 5.76 4.32
CA SER A 107 12.04 6.73 3.28
C SER A 107 12.09 6.10 1.88
N PHE A 108 12.03 6.92 0.84
CA PHE A 108 12.19 6.50 -0.55
C PHE A 108 13.46 5.67 -0.78
N ASN A 109 14.58 6.10 -0.20
CA ASN A 109 15.87 5.42 -0.32
C ASN A 109 15.85 4.03 0.36
N GLN A 110 15.26 3.92 1.54
CA GLN A 110 15.13 2.64 2.25
C GLN A 110 14.24 1.64 1.49
N LEU A 111 13.23 2.14 0.77
CA LEU A 111 12.34 1.32 -0.05
C LEU A 111 12.91 1.02 -1.43
N GLY A 112 13.95 1.74 -1.87
CA GLY A 112 14.50 1.63 -3.22
C GLY A 112 13.54 2.11 -4.30
N LEU A 113 12.70 3.11 -4.00
CA LEU A 113 11.72 3.66 -4.93
C LEU A 113 12.41 4.41 -6.07
N PRO A 114 12.02 4.16 -7.34
CA PRO A 114 12.55 4.90 -8.48
C PRO A 114 12.28 6.40 -8.40
N ALA A 115 13.19 7.22 -8.94
CA ALA A 115 13.09 8.69 -8.89
C ALA A 115 11.79 9.26 -9.49
N VAL A 116 11.18 8.56 -10.44
CA VAL A 116 9.91 8.96 -11.04
C VAL A 116 8.76 8.95 -10.03
N VAL A 117 8.80 8.08 -9.02
CA VAL A 117 7.79 8.04 -7.95
C VAL A 117 7.81 9.35 -7.14
N SER A 118 9.00 9.89 -6.88
CA SER A 118 9.13 11.21 -6.26
C SER A 118 8.49 12.32 -7.10
N LYS A 119 8.71 12.31 -8.42
CA LYS A 119 8.11 13.29 -9.34
C LYS A 119 6.57 13.22 -9.40
N LEU A 120 5.99 12.04 -9.12
CA LEU A 120 4.54 11.90 -9.04
C LEU A 120 3.98 12.58 -7.77
N CYS A 121 4.75 12.65 -6.69
CA CYS A 121 4.37 13.40 -5.47
C CYS A 121 4.39 14.92 -5.67
N ASP A 122 5.15 15.41 -6.65
CA ASP A 122 5.29 16.84 -6.95
C ASP A 122 4.20 17.35 -7.89
N LYS A 123 3.30 16.48 -8.37
CA LYS A 123 2.17 16.87 -9.21
C LYS A 123 1.20 17.75 -8.45
N PRO A 124 0.67 18.81 -9.08
CA PRO A 124 -0.31 19.67 -8.43
C PRO A 124 -1.70 19.01 -8.33
N ARG A 125 -2.03 18.11 -9.25
CA ARG A 125 -3.33 17.43 -9.36
C ARG A 125 -3.25 16.21 -10.24
N GLY A 126 -4.29 15.41 -10.22
CA GLY A 126 -4.47 14.22 -11.06
C GLY A 126 -4.52 12.94 -10.24
N LEU A 127 -4.62 11.81 -10.92
CA LEU A 127 -4.78 10.49 -10.32
C LEU A 127 -3.50 9.68 -10.42
N VAL A 128 -2.99 9.22 -9.29
CA VAL A 128 -1.83 8.33 -9.19
C VAL A 128 -2.28 7.02 -8.52
N LEU A 129 -1.99 5.90 -9.15
CA LEU A 129 -2.44 4.59 -8.70
C LEU A 129 -1.26 3.70 -8.30
N VAL A 130 -1.37 3.09 -7.12
CA VAL A 130 -0.44 2.05 -6.65
C VAL A 130 -1.20 0.73 -6.60
N THR A 131 -0.81 -0.24 -7.42
CA THR A 131 -1.54 -1.49 -7.58
C THR A 131 -0.67 -2.71 -7.32
N GLY A 132 -1.27 -3.88 -7.25
CA GLY A 132 -0.59 -5.14 -7.00
C GLY A 132 -1.35 -6.01 -6.01
N PRO A 133 -0.98 -7.28 -5.86
CA PRO A 133 -1.64 -8.21 -4.96
C PRO A 133 -1.53 -7.79 -3.49
N THR A 134 -2.33 -8.43 -2.63
CA THR A 134 -2.21 -8.24 -1.18
C THR A 134 -0.78 -8.59 -0.72
N GLY A 135 -0.22 -7.77 0.14
CA GLY A 135 1.16 -7.96 0.65
C GLY A 135 2.27 -7.53 -0.31
N SER A 136 1.95 -6.88 -1.46
CA SER A 136 2.95 -6.32 -2.38
C SER A 136 3.60 -5.03 -1.89
N GLY A 137 3.17 -4.47 -0.77
CA GLY A 137 3.76 -3.25 -0.17
C GLY A 137 3.13 -1.94 -0.62
N LYS A 138 1.92 -1.96 -1.21
CA LYS A 138 1.21 -0.75 -1.68
C LYS A 138 1.11 0.32 -0.61
N SER A 139 0.60 -0.03 0.57
CA SER A 139 0.42 0.90 1.68
C SER A 139 1.74 1.48 2.18
N THR A 140 2.81 0.67 2.19
CA THR A 140 4.15 1.15 2.55
C THR A 140 4.68 2.17 1.56
N THR A 141 4.46 1.95 0.27
CA THR A 141 4.85 2.89 -0.80
C THR A 141 4.03 4.17 -0.72
N LEU A 142 2.71 4.06 -0.55
CA LEU A 142 1.83 5.21 -0.38
C LEU A 142 2.17 6.01 0.89
N ALA A 143 2.45 5.33 2.00
CA ALA A 143 2.86 6.00 3.23
C ALA A 143 4.14 6.83 3.02
N ALA A 144 5.14 6.28 2.30
CA ALA A 144 6.34 7.03 1.94
C ALA A 144 6.04 8.24 1.03
N MET A 145 5.12 8.08 0.06
CA MET A 145 4.71 9.18 -0.83
C MET A 145 3.98 10.29 -0.06
N ILE A 146 3.05 9.93 0.81
CA ILE A 146 2.34 10.87 1.68
C ILE A 146 3.31 11.55 2.66
N ASP A 147 4.25 10.80 3.23
CA ASP A 147 5.24 11.37 4.16
C ASP A 147 6.19 12.35 3.47
N LYS A 148 6.57 12.09 2.21
CA LYS A 148 7.33 13.04 1.39
C LYS A 148 6.53 14.33 1.18
N ILE A 149 5.28 14.24 0.75
CA ILE A 149 4.40 15.40 0.56
C ILE A 149 4.27 16.18 1.87
N ASN A 150 3.97 15.49 2.97
CA ASN A 150 3.83 16.06 4.31
C ASN A 150 5.09 16.77 4.81
N SER A 151 6.26 16.35 4.34
CA SER A 151 7.56 16.93 4.74
C SER A 151 7.99 18.09 3.85
N GLU A 152 7.54 18.18 2.59
CA GLU A 152 8.06 19.12 1.60
C GLU A 152 7.04 20.16 1.13
N ARG A 153 5.72 19.90 1.28
CA ARG A 153 4.64 20.79 0.87
C ARG A 153 3.95 21.40 2.10
N HIS A 154 3.04 22.38 1.87
CA HIS A 154 2.24 23.05 2.91
C HIS A 154 0.77 22.93 2.53
N ASP A 155 0.27 21.70 2.52
CA ASP A 155 -1.02 21.32 1.98
C ASP A 155 -1.92 20.70 3.06
N HIS A 156 -3.19 20.53 2.74
CA HIS A 156 -4.10 19.68 3.48
C HIS A 156 -4.17 18.28 2.83
N ILE A 157 -3.75 17.25 3.56
CA ILE A 157 -3.80 15.86 3.15
C ILE A 157 -4.96 15.18 3.85
N LEU A 158 -5.89 14.62 3.07
CA LEU A 158 -7.01 13.83 3.57
C LEU A 158 -6.81 12.37 3.17
N THR A 159 -6.89 11.43 4.11
CA THR A 159 -6.92 10.00 3.81
C THR A 159 -8.24 9.37 4.21
N ILE A 160 -8.71 8.39 3.42
CA ILE A 160 -9.90 7.58 3.70
C ILE A 160 -9.47 6.12 3.54
N GLU A 161 -9.46 5.36 4.63
CA GLU A 161 -8.82 4.04 4.71
C GLU A 161 -9.70 3.01 5.45
N ASP A 162 -9.46 1.72 5.19
CA ASP A 162 -10.17 0.60 5.83
C ASP A 162 -9.21 -0.58 6.13
N PRO A 163 -8.59 -0.58 7.31
CA PRO A 163 -8.38 0.52 8.26
C PRO A 163 -7.15 1.37 7.90
N ILE A 164 -6.84 2.39 8.75
CA ILE A 164 -5.58 3.15 8.66
C ILE A 164 -4.39 2.20 8.88
N GLU A 165 -3.50 2.11 7.88
CA GLU A 165 -2.31 1.23 7.94
C GLU A 165 -1.04 1.95 8.44
N PHE A 166 -0.95 3.26 8.28
CA PHE A 166 0.16 4.09 8.77
C PHE A 166 -0.38 5.39 9.35
N VAL A 167 0.09 5.76 10.53
CA VAL A 167 -0.30 7.04 11.14
C VAL A 167 0.68 8.13 10.73
N HIS A 168 0.17 9.18 10.10
CA HIS A 168 0.93 10.35 9.69
C HIS A 168 0.79 11.46 10.73
N MET A 169 1.90 11.90 11.31
CA MET A 169 1.93 13.09 12.13
C MET A 169 1.95 14.33 11.26
N ASN A 170 1.27 15.41 11.67
CA ASN A 170 1.39 16.70 10.99
C ASN A 170 2.85 17.16 11.01
N LYS A 171 3.39 17.49 9.84
CA LYS A 171 4.72 18.08 9.67
C LYS A 171 4.55 19.49 9.10
N ASN A 172 4.77 19.66 7.78
CA ASN A 172 4.49 20.91 7.09
C ASN A 172 3.05 20.98 6.59
N CYS A 173 2.41 19.83 6.40
CA CYS A 173 1.02 19.70 6.01
C CYS A 173 0.12 19.46 7.23
N VAL A 174 -1.19 19.76 7.05
CA VAL A 174 -2.24 19.25 7.93
C VAL A 174 -2.67 17.89 7.38
N VAL A 175 -2.66 16.84 8.20
CA VAL A 175 -3.05 15.49 7.79
C VAL A 175 -4.26 15.05 8.59
N ASN A 176 -5.38 14.82 7.90
CA ASN A 176 -6.59 14.25 8.45
C ASN A 176 -6.79 12.85 7.89
N GLN A 177 -6.76 11.84 8.76
CA GLN A 177 -6.97 10.44 8.39
C GLN A 177 -8.33 9.98 8.89
N ARG A 178 -9.17 9.46 7.99
CA ARG A 178 -10.52 8.98 8.30
C ARG A 178 -10.60 7.48 8.08
N GLU A 179 -10.91 6.75 9.14
CA GLU A 179 -11.07 5.30 9.10
C GLU A 179 -12.54 4.91 8.86
N LEU A 180 -12.76 3.97 7.96
CA LEU A 180 -14.09 3.41 7.71
C LEU A 180 -14.64 2.78 8.99
N HIS A 181 -15.92 3.00 9.24
CA HIS A 181 -16.68 2.55 10.43
C HIS A 181 -16.28 3.18 11.77
N ALA A 182 -15.18 3.93 11.84
CA ALA A 182 -14.77 4.71 13.00
C ALA A 182 -15.10 6.20 12.82
N ASP A 183 -14.66 6.79 11.71
CA ASP A 183 -14.76 8.22 11.42
C ASP A 183 -15.74 8.52 10.26
N THR A 184 -16.11 7.51 9.49
CA THR A 184 -17.10 7.60 8.41
C THR A 184 -17.87 6.30 8.26
N LYS A 185 -19.09 6.37 7.71
CA LYS A 185 -19.95 5.21 7.51
C LYS A 185 -19.62 4.43 6.23
N SER A 186 -19.19 5.13 5.19
CA SER A 186 -18.83 4.54 3.91
C SER A 186 -17.73 5.34 3.21
N PHE A 187 -17.02 4.71 2.27
CA PHE A 187 -16.09 5.43 1.38
C PHE A 187 -16.81 6.51 0.58
N SER A 188 -17.98 6.19 0.04
CA SER A 188 -18.79 7.11 -0.77
C SER A 188 -19.17 8.37 0.01
N ASP A 189 -19.64 8.22 1.28
CA ASP A 189 -19.99 9.37 2.11
C ASP A 189 -18.76 10.24 2.43
N ALA A 190 -17.64 9.61 2.77
CA ALA A 190 -16.40 10.33 3.04
C ALA A 190 -15.89 11.08 1.80
N LEU A 191 -15.91 10.47 0.62
CA LEU A 191 -15.45 11.08 -0.63
C LEU A 191 -16.37 12.21 -1.08
N ARG A 192 -17.69 12.11 -0.86
CA ARG A 192 -18.62 13.23 -1.11
C ARG A 192 -18.36 14.40 -0.16
N ALA A 193 -17.99 14.13 1.09
CA ALA A 193 -17.65 15.16 2.07
C ALA A 193 -16.29 15.79 1.76
N ALA A 194 -15.32 15.01 1.27
CA ALA A 194 -13.96 15.42 1.00
C ALA A 194 -13.85 16.72 0.20
N LEU A 195 -14.66 16.88 -0.85
CA LEU A 195 -14.69 18.10 -1.68
C LEU A 195 -15.08 19.38 -0.92
N ARG A 196 -15.59 19.27 0.32
CA ARG A 196 -15.94 20.40 1.19
C ARG A 196 -15.00 20.55 2.40
N GLU A 197 -14.03 19.66 2.49
CA GLU A 197 -13.02 19.64 3.56
C GLU A 197 -11.73 20.37 3.14
N ASP A 198 -11.73 21.02 1.96
CA ASP A 198 -10.60 21.80 1.40
C ASP A 198 -9.27 21.02 1.34
N PRO A 199 -9.26 19.79 0.80
CA PRO A 199 -8.02 19.04 0.66
C PRO A 199 -7.26 19.47 -0.61
N ASP A 200 -5.93 19.43 -0.56
CA ASP A 200 -5.07 19.50 -1.75
C ASP A 200 -4.71 18.10 -2.25
N VAL A 201 -4.54 17.19 -1.30
CA VAL A 201 -4.14 15.80 -1.55
C VAL A 201 -5.13 14.84 -0.90
N VAL A 202 -5.60 13.86 -1.67
CA VAL A 202 -6.55 12.83 -1.18
C VAL A 202 -5.95 11.44 -1.39
N LEU A 203 -5.89 10.63 -0.34
CA LEU A 203 -5.56 9.21 -0.41
C LEU A 203 -6.82 8.38 -0.20
N ILE A 204 -7.10 7.50 -1.15
CA ILE A 204 -8.19 6.51 -1.11
C ILE A 204 -7.56 5.14 -0.91
N GLY A 205 -7.77 4.56 0.26
CA GLY A 205 -7.13 3.30 0.67
C GLY A 205 -7.36 2.17 -0.32
N GLU A 206 -8.57 2.00 -0.83
CA GLU A 206 -8.88 1.02 -1.87
C GLU A 206 -10.08 1.45 -2.74
N MET A 207 -9.94 1.26 -4.06
CA MET A 207 -10.97 1.57 -5.07
C MET A 207 -11.61 0.26 -5.56
N ARG A 208 -12.64 -0.22 -4.83
CA ARG A 208 -13.27 -1.54 -5.12
C ARG A 208 -14.48 -1.47 -6.03
N ASP A 209 -15.29 -0.43 -5.88
CA ASP A 209 -16.61 -0.31 -6.48
C ASP A 209 -16.73 0.93 -7.37
N LEU A 210 -17.81 0.99 -8.13
CA LEU A 210 -18.10 2.05 -9.08
C LEU A 210 -18.13 3.43 -8.40
N GLU A 211 -18.80 3.56 -7.24
CA GLU A 211 -18.99 4.85 -6.57
C GLU A 211 -17.66 5.43 -6.09
N THR A 212 -16.79 4.57 -5.55
CA THR A 212 -15.44 4.98 -5.10
C THR A 212 -14.56 5.40 -6.28
N ILE A 213 -14.59 4.64 -7.39
CA ILE A 213 -13.82 4.95 -8.60
C ILE A 213 -14.33 6.25 -9.25
N GLU A 214 -15.65 6.43 -9.38
CA GLU A 214 -16.24 7.66 -9.91
C GLU A 214 -15.85 8.88 -9.08
N SER A 215 -15.90 8.74 -7.75
CA SER A 215 -15.52 9.81 -6.83
C SER A 215 -14.04 10.17 -6.95
N ALA A 216 -13.15 9.16 -7.06
CA ALA A 216 -11.73 9.38 -7.27
C ALA A 216 -11.42 10.13 -8.56
N LEU A 217 -12.07 9.76 -9.66
CA LEU A 217 -11.94 10.45 -10.95
C LEU A 217 -12.42 11.91 -10.85
N ARG A 218 -13.54 12.15 -10.17
CA ARG A 218 -14.12 13.49 -9.96
C ARG A 218 -13.18 14.36 -9.10
N ILE A 219 -12.64 13.85 -8.01
CA ILE A 219 -11.71 14.58 -7.14
C ILE A 219 -10.44 14.94 -7.93
N ALA A 220 -9.88 14.00 -8.70
CA ALA A 220 -8.72 14.27 -9.55
C ALA A 220 -8.99 15.31 -10.64
N GLU A 221 -10.20 15.32 -11.23
CA GLU A 221 -10.62 16.26 -12.26
C GLU A 221 -10.82 17.68 -11.71
N THR A 222 -11.31 17.78 -10.47
CA THR A 222 -11.57 19.07 -9.81
C THR A 222 -10.32 19.74 -9.24
N GLY A 223 -9.14 19.21 -9.49
CA GLY A 223 -7.88 19.89 -9.21
C GLY A 223 -7.04 19.33 -8.06
N HIS A 224 -7.43 18.22 -7.48
CA HIS A 224 -6.75 17.60 -6.34
C HIS A 224 -5.77 16.50 -6.77
N LEU A 225 -4.64 16.37 -6.07
CA LEU A 225 -3.75 15.23 -6.24
C LEU A 225 -4.33 14.02 -5.51
N THR A 226 -4.77 13.02 -6.27
CA THR A 226 -5.50 11.87 -5.74
C THR A 226 -4.66 10.60 -5.86
N PHE A 227 -4.46 9.90 -4.75
CA PHE A 227 -3.83 8.59 -4.70
C PHE A 227 -4.89 7.51 -4.46
N GLY A 228 -4.74 6.37 -5.11
CA GLY A 228 -5.64 5.23 -4.89
C GLY A 228 -4.95 3.89 -5.07
N THR A 229 -5.58 2.81 -4.55
CA THR A 229 -5.10 1.46 -4.77
C THR A 229 -6.11 0.57 -5.47
N LEU A 230 -5.58 -0.39 -6.25
CA LEU A 230 -6.31 -1.53 -6.81
C LEU A 230 -5.47 -2.81 -6.67
N HIS A 231 -6.08 -3.97 -6.96
CA HIS A 231 -5.42 -5.29 -6.89
C HIS A 231 -4.98 -5.82 -8.26
N THR A 232 -4.83 -4.97 -9.25
CA THR A 232 -4.38 -5.33 -10.60
C THR A 232 -2.86 -5.47 -10.67
N ASN A 233 -2.37 -6.27 -11.64
CA ASN A 233 -0.95 -6.66 -11.74
C ASN A 233 -0.20 -5.95 -12.89
N SER A 234 -0.90 -5.13 -13.70
CA SER A 234 -0.29 -4.35 -14.78
C SER A 234 -1.00 -3.02 -14.98
N ALA A 235 -0.34 -2.05 -15.60
CA ALA A 235 -0.93 -0.76 -15.93
C ALA A 235 -2.13 -0.88 -16.87
N THR A 236 -2.02 -1.75 -17.87
CA THR A 236 -3.12 -2.02 -18.82
C THR A 236 -4.32 -2.65 -18.13
N SER A 237 -4.12 -3.65 -17.27
CA SER A 237 -5.21 -4.26 -16.52
C SER A 237 -5.85 -3.29 -15.51
N THR A 238 -5.06 -2.35 -14.99
CA THR A 238 -5.57 -1.29 -14.10
C THR A 238 -6.51 -0.35 -14.85
N ILE A 239 -6.13 0.10 -16.04
CA ILE A 239 -6.96 0.96 -16.88
C ILE A 239 -8.27 0.24 -17.25
N ASN A 240 -8.18 -1.01 -17.72
CA ASN A 240 -9.36 -1.81 -18.04
C ASN A 240 -10.27 -1.96 -16.82
N ARG A 241 -9.71 -2.31 -15.65
CA ARG A 241 -10.49 -2.48 -14.42
C ARG A 241 -11.27 -1.22 -14.02
N ILE A 242 -10.69 -0.04 -14.21
CA ILE A 242 -11.37 1.23 -13.94
C ILE A 242 -12.51 1.46 -14.92
N ILE A 243 -12.32 1.16 -16.20
CA ILE A 243 -13.32 1.37 -17.23
C ILE A 243 -14.47 0.35 -17.11
N ASP A 244 -14.14 -0.91 -16.88
CA ASP A 244 -15.09 -2.04 -16.92
C ASP A 244 -16.11 -2.04 -15.78
N VAL A 245 -15.86 -1.30 -14.68
CA VAL A 245 -16.87 -1.17 -13.62
C VAL A 245 -18.05 -0.31 -14.03
N PHE A 246 -17.90 0.52 -15.07
CA PHE A 246 -18.95 1.40 -15.56
C PHE A 246 -19.81 0.73 -16.62
N PRO A 247 -21.12 1.06 -16.67
CA PRO A 247 -21.99 0.62 -17.76
C PRO A 247 -21.41 0.97 -19.14
N ALA A 248 -21.62 0.09 -20.13
CA ALA A 248 -21.03 0.23 -21.46
C ALA A 248 -21.24 1.61 -22.12
N HIS A 249 -22.42 2.21 -21.91
CA HIS A 249 -22.73 3.53 -22.48
C HIS A 249 -21.93 4.68 -21.86
N GLN A 250 -21.38 4.51 -20.65
CA GLN A 250 -20.55 5.51 -19.95
C GLN A 250 -19.06 5.34 -20.23
N GLN A 251 -18.62 4.16 -20.63
CA GLN A 251 -17.20 3.84 -20.80
C GLN A 251 -16.43 4.81 -21.72
N PRO A 252 -16.99 5.30 -22.87
CA PRO A 252 -16.29 6.28 -23.68
C PRO A 252 -15.99 7.59 -22.95
N GLN A 253 -16.93 8.05 -22.13
CA GLN A 253 -16.74 9.26 -21.30
C GLN A 253 -15.68 9.01 -20.22
N ILE A 254 -15.72 7.85 -19.56
CA ILE A 254 -14.72 7.47 -18.54
C ILE A 254 -13.33 7.36 -19.14
N ARG A 255 -13.16 6.79 -20.34
CA ARG A 255 -11.88 6.77 -21.07
C ARG A 255 -11.34 8.19 -21.31
N ALA A 256 -12.21 9.07 -21.77
CA ALA A 256 -11.84 10.48 -21.99
C ALA A 256 -11.39 11.14 -20.67
N GLN A 257 -12.18 11.02 -19.60
CA GLN A 257 -11.87 11.58 -18.30
C GLN A 257 -10.57 10.99 -17.72
N LEU A 258 -10.43 9.65 -17.69
CA LEU A 258 -9.23 8.97 -17.21
C LEU A 258 -7.98 9.41 -17.99
N SER A 259 -8.09 9.55 -19.33
CA SER A 259 -6.98 10.01 -20.17
C SER A 259 -6.47 11.40 -19.79
N LEU A 260 -7.31 12.25 -19.20
CA LEU A 260 -6.95 13.61 -18.78
C LEU A 260 -6.35 13.64 -17.38
N VAL A 261 -6.94 12.89 -16.44
CA VAL A 261 -6.58 12.99 -15.03
C VAL A 261 -5.46 12.04 -14.60
N LEU A 262 -5.21 10.93 -15.34
CA LEU A 262 -4.22 9.94 -14.95
C LEU A 262 -2.79 10.50 -15.05
N GLU A 263 -2.02 10.45 -13.95
CA GLU A 263 -0.64 10.92 -13.89
C GLU A 263 0.38 9.78 -13.70
N GLY A 264 -0.02 8.65 -13.15
CA GLY A 264 0.84 7.49 -13.01
C GLY A 264 0.14 6.23 -12.54
N ILE A 265 0.63 5.08 -12.98
CA ILE A 265 0.27 3.77 -12.44
C ILE A 265 1.55 3.04 -12.05
N MET A 266 1.61 2.55 -10.83
CA MET A 266 2.70 1.76 -10.28
C MET A 266 2.17 0.39 -9.87
N CYS A 267 2.53 -0.66 -10.62
CA CYS A 267 2.14 -2.03 -10.28
C CYS A 267 3.29 -2.72 -9.56
N GLN A 268 3.09 -3.08 -8.31
CA GLN A 268 4.13 -3.49 -7.38
C GLN A 268 4.05 -4.96 -7.00
N SER A 269 5.20 -5.61 -6.94
CA SER A 269 5.36 -6.96 -6.41
C SER A 269 6.59 -7.04 -5.51
N LEU A 270 6.49 -7.82 -4.42
CA LEU A 270 7.61 -8.14 -3.54
C LEU A 270 8.05 -9.58 -3.76
N LEU A 271 9.30 -9.77 -4.16
CA LEU A 271 9.89 -11.05 -4.52
C LEU A 271 10.93 -11.50 -3.49
N PRO A 272 11.09 -12.81 -3.25
CA PRO A 272 12.15 -13.30 -2.38
C PRO A 272 13.52 -12.85 -2.87
N LYS A 273 14.37 -12.36 -1.97
CA LYS A 273 15.76 -12.05 -2.30
C LYS A 273 16.60 -13.31 -2.53
N SER A 274 17.63 -13.19 -3.35
CA SER A 274 18.57 -14.27 -3.65
C SER A 274 19.31 -14.83 -2.42
N ASP A 275 19.47 -14.00 -1.37
CA ASP A 275 20.08 -14.39 -0.09
C ASP A 275 19.05 -14.96 0.92
N ASN A 276 17.79 -15.11 0.52
CA ASN A 276 16.66 -15.51 1.37
C ASN A 276 16.42 -14.60 2.59
N LYS A 277 17.00 -13.40 2.62
CA LYS A 277 16.85 -12.43 3.71
C LYS A 277 15.97 -11.25 3.29
N GLY A 278 14.65 -11.44 3.36
CA GLY A 278 13.67 -10.41 3.04
C GLY A 278 13.21 -10.45 1.60
N ARG A 279 12.71 -9.31 1.12
CA ARG A 279 12.06 -9.20 -0.19
C ARG A 279 12.65 -8.05 -1.01
N ALA A 280 12.76 -8.23 -2.31
CA ALA A 280 13.11 -7.20 -3.29
C ALA A 280 11.81 -6.68 -3.93
N MET A 281 11.73 -5.38 -4.15
CA MET A 281 10.59 -4.76 -4.83
C MET A 281 10.85 -4.71 -6.33
N CYS A 282 9.91 -5.25 -7.10
CA CYS A 282 9.83 -5.04 -8.54
C CYS A 282 8.56 -4.26 -8.86
N MET A 283 8.68 -3.25 -9.70
CA MET A 283 7.59 -2.32 -10.00
C MET A 283 7.50 -2.06 -11.50
N GLU A 284 6.32 -2.27 -12.09
CA GLU A 284 5.97 -1.71 -13.38
C GLU A 284 5.54 -0.27 -13.19
N ILE A 285 5.99 0.66 -14.03
CA ILE A 285 5.68 2.09 -13.91
C ILE A 285 5.25 2.62 -15.27
N MET A 286 4.05 3.16 -15.32
CA MET A 286 3.51 3.89 -16.46
C MET A 286 3.28 5.35 -16.09
N VAL A 287 3.84 6.26 -16.89
CA VAL A 287 3.59 7.71 -16.81
C VAL A 287 2.93 8.15 -18.10
N PRO A 288 1.64 8.51 -18.10
CA PRO A 288 0.92 8.82 -19.32
C PRO A 288 1.50 10.05 -20.04
N ASN A 289 2.13 9.82 -21.17
CA ASN A 289 2.48 10.85 -22.15
C ASN A 289 1.31 11.08 -23.14
N ALA A 290 1.45 12.01 -24.06
CA ALA A 290 0.39 12.34 -25.04
C ALA A 290 -0.06 11.13 -25.86
N ALA A 291 0.87 10.23 -26.22
CA ALA A 291 0.55 9.01 -26.97
C ALA A 291 -0.30 8.04 -26.10
N ILE A 292 0.10 7.76 -24.86
CA ILE A 292 -0.64 6.87 -23.95
C ILE A 292 -2.02 7.46 -23.64
N ARG A 293 -2.13 8.76 -23.40
CA ARG A 293 -3.43 9.45 -23.19
C ARG A 293 -4.36 9.25 -24.39
N ASN A 294 -3.81 9.31 -25.61
CA ASN A 294 -4.58 9.05 -26.83
C ASN A 294 -5.00 7.58 -26.94
N LEU A 295 -4.11 6.64 -26.64
CA LEU A 295 -4.42 5.21 -26.66
C LEU A 295 -5.55 4.84 -25.66
N ILE A 296 -5.56 5.46 -24.48
CA ILE A 296 -6.65 5.28 -23.50
C ILE A 296 -7.98 5.78 -24.07
N ARG A 297 -7.98 6.97 -24.68
CA ARG A 297 -9.18 7.62 -25.23
C ARG A 297 -9.77 6.83 -26.39
N GLU A 298 -8.91 6.26 -27.25
CA GLU A 298 -9.30 5.50 -28.44
C GLU A 298 -9.54 4.00 -28.19
N ASP A 299 -9.53 3.56 -26.92
CA ASP A 299 -9.69 2.15 -26.56
C ASP A 299 -8.59 1.20 -27.13
N LYS A 300 -7.39 1.73 -27.31
CA LYS A 300 -6.23 0.99 -27.81
C LYS A 300 -5.25 0.61 -26.71
N ILE A 301 -5.80 0.20 -25.54
CA ILE A 301 -5.04 -0.05 -24.30
C ILE A 301 -3.97 -1.13 -24.51
N HIS A 302 -4.23 -2.11 -25.39
CA HIS A 302 -3.25 -3.17 -25.74
C HIS A 302 -1.94 -2.65 -26.34
N GLN A 303 -1.90 -1.41 -26.87
CA GLN A 303 -0.68 -0.80 -27.44
C GLN A 303 0.15 -0.04 -26.40
N ILE A 304 -0.37 0.14 -25.16
CA ILE A 304 0.32 0.91 -24.12
C ILE A 304 1.63 0.25 -23.72
N TYR A 305 1.68 -1.09 -23.67
CA TYR A 305 2.88 -1.83 -23.28
C TYR A 305 4.09 -1.47 -24.15
N SER A 306 3.92 -1.42 -25.46
CA SER A 306 4.99 -1.02 -26.42
C SER A 306 5.44 0.45 -26.19
N SER A 307 4.50 1.33 -25.84
CA SER A 307 4.82 2.72 -25.50
C SER A 307 5.62 2.83 -24.20
N MET A 308 5.37 1.95 -23.24
CA MET A 308 6.13 1.89 -21.98
C MET A 308 7.55 1.40 -22.20
N GLN A 309 7.76 0.39 -23.07
CA GLN A 309 9.09 -0.12 -23.40
C GLN A 309 10.03 0.97 -23.94
N SER A 310 9.49 1.88 -24.75
CA SER A 310 10.25 2.98 -25.34
C SER A 310 10.30 4.25 -24.50
N GLY A 311 9.50 4.33 -23.43
CA GLY A 311 9.37 5.51 -22.58
C GLY A 311 10.32 5.58 -21.38
N GLN A 312 11.25 4.65 -21.24
CA GLN A 312 12.11 4.50 -20.07
C GLN A 312 12.99 5.74 -19.84
N ASP A 313 13.75 6.17 -20.83
CA ASP A 313 14.74 7.24 -20.66
C ASP A 313 14.11 8.61 -20.44
N LYS A 314 13.02 8.90 -21.15
CA LYS A 314 12.40 10.23 -21.15
C LYS A 314 11.43 10.44 -20.00
N PHE A 315 10.66 9.41 -19.65
CA PHE A 315 9.54 9.54 -18.70
C PHE A 315 9.75 8.72 -17.42
N GLY A 316 10.81 7.91 -17.33
CA GLY A 316 11.06 7.02 -16.20
C GLY A 316 10.09 5.83 -16.16
N MET A 317 9.42 5.52 -17.29
CA MET A 317 8.56 4.33 -17.39
C MET A 317 9.43 3.07 -17.37
N GLN A 318 8.87 1.98 -16.87
CA GLN A 318 9.47 0.66 -17.00
C GLN A 318 8.39 -0.43 -17.02
N THR A 319 8.61 -1.45 -17.83
CA THR A 319 7.78 -2.64 -17.83
C THR A 319 8.17 -3.55 -16.65
N PHE A 320 7.28 -4.49 -16.31
CA PHE A 320 7.59 -5.42 -15.23
C PHE A 320 8.79 -6.30 -15.56
N ASN A 321 8.95 -6.73 -16.84
CA ASN A 321 10.12 -7.49 -17.29
C ASN A 321 11.43 -6.70 -17.21
N GLN A 322 11.41 -5.39 -17.48
CA GLN A 322 12.58 -4.53 -17.29
C GLN A 322 12.95 -4.44 -15.80
N ALA A 323 11.97 -4.34 -14.92
CA ALA A 323 12.21 -4.36 -13.46
C ALA A 323 12.79 -5.69 -12.97
N LEU A 324 12.27 -6.82 -13.49
CA LEU A 324 12.76 -8.17 -13.17
C LEU A 324 14.20 -8.37 -13.66
N ALA A 325 14.50 -7.99 -14.92
CA ALA A 325 15.84 -8.06 -15.47
C ALA A 325 16.83 -7.22 -14.66
N SER A 326 16.46 -5.99 -14.30
CA SER A 326 17.28 -5.12 -13.47
C SER A 326 17.56 -5.74 -12.09
N ALA A 327 16.54 -6.26 -11.40
CA ALA A 327 16.69 -6.92 -10.10
C ALA A 327 17.56 -8.18 -10.18
N TYR A 328 17.47 -8.95 -11.26
CA TYR A 328 18.33 -10.09 -11.52
C TYR A 328 19.81 -9.67 -11.72
N PHE A 329 20.08 -8.68 -12.60
CA PHE A 329 21.45 -8.20 -12.82
C PHE A 329 22.08 -7.57 -11.58
N GLN A 330 21.27 -6.95 -10.73
CA GLN A 330 21.69 -6.44 -9.41
C GLN A 330 21.85 -7.56 -8.38
N LYS A 331 21.62 -8.83 -8.74
CA LYS A 331 21.69 -10.00 -7.86
C LYS A 331 20.73 -9.93 -6.67
N GLN A 332 19.66 -9.15 -6.81
CA GLN A 332 18.62 -9.03 -5.77
C GLN A 332 17.70 -10.26 -5.75
N ILE A 333 17.41 -10.83 -6.94
CA ILE A 333 16.57 -12.03 -7.11
C ILE A 333 17.29 -13.06 -7.97
N THR A 334 16.89 -14.33 -7.88
CA THR A 334 17.39 -15.40 -8.74
C THR A 334 16.71 -15.38 -10.12
N LEU A 335 17.31 -16.02 -11.12
CA LEU A 335 16.71 -16.18 -12.45
C LEU A 335 15.36 -16.92 -12.35
N GLU A 336 15.29 -17.97 -11.54
CA GLU A 336 14.07 -18.75 -11.33
C GLU A 336 12.92 -17.89 -10.81
N VAL A 337 13.19 -17.04 -9.83
CA VAL A 337 12.20 -16.10 -9.28
C VAL A 337 11.75 -15.09 -10.35
N ALA A 338 12.68 -14.56 -11.15
CA ALA A 338 12.37 -13.62 -12.22
C ALA A 338 11.47 -14.27 -13.29
N MET A 339 11.86 -15.47 -13.76
CA MET A 339 11.10 -16.21 -14.78
C MET A 339 9.72 -16.63 -14.30
N ALA A 340 9.59 -17.09 -13.04
CA ALA A 340 8.31 -17.48 -12.46
C ALA A 340 7.32 -16.31 -12.30
N ARG A 341 7.81 -15.07 -12.30
CA ARG A 341 6.98 -13.86 -12.13
C ARG A 341 6.71 -13.10 -13.42
N SER A 342 7.45 -13.39 -14.47
CA SER A 342 7.24 -12.79 -15.79
C SER A 342 5.92 -13.24 -16.41
N SER A 343 5.19 -12.30 -16.99
CA SER A 343 4.02 -12.60 -17.83
C SER A 343 4.41 -12.92 -19.29
N ASN A 344 5.65 -12.59 -19.69
CA ASN A 344 6.23 -12.90 -21.00
C ASN A 344 7.68 -13.35 -20.80
N THR A 345 7.85 -14.65 -20.60
CA THR A 345 9.16 -15.27 -20.31
C THR A 345 10.14 -15.16 -21.46
N ASP A 346 9.67 -15.20 -22.70
CA ASP A 346 10.52 -15.10 -23.90
C ASP A 346 11.15 -13.71 -23.98
N GLU A 347 10.36 -12.66 -23.77
CA GLU A 347 10.85 -11.28 -23.71
C GLU A 347 11.89 -11.10 -22.59
N LEU A 348 11.59 -11.63 -21.40
CA LEU A 348 12.53 -11.55 -20.28
C LEU A 348 13.85 -12.27 -20.59
N GLN A 349 13.76 -13.47 -21.16
CA GLN A 349 14.95 -14.25 -21.54
C GLN A 349 15.79 -13.51 -22.58
N GLU A 350 15.15 -12.87 -23.58
CA GLU A 350 15.87 -12.04 -24.54
C GLU A 350 16.55 -10.83 -23.88
N MET A 351 15.88 -10.14 -22.96
CA MET A 351 16.48 -9.03 -22.22
C MET A 351 17.70 -9.48 -21.41
N ILE A 352 17.63 -10.63 -20.77
CA ILE A 352 18.74 -11.20 -19.99
C ILE A 352 19.89 -11.57 -20.92
N ASN A 353 19.63 -12.24 -22.05
CA ASN A 353 20.67 -12.67 -23.01
C ASN A 353 21.38 -11.49 -23.66
N ARG A 354 20.68 -10.39 -23.93
CA ARG A 354 21.28 -9.16 -24.49
C ARG A 354 22.08 -8.36 -23.47
N GLY A 355 22.00 -8.71 -22.18
CA GLY A 355 22.60 -7.91 -21.10
C GLY A 355 21.98 -6.51 -21.00
N ALA A 356 20.86 -6.29 -21.68
CA ALA A 356 20.20 -5.01 -21.81
C ALA A 356 19.30 -4.75 -20.60
N GLY A 357 19.54 -3.65 -19.90
CA GLY A 357 18.65 -3.17 -18.87
C GLY A 357 19.35 -2.45 -17.71
N LEU A 358 20.66 -2.41 -17.70
CA LEU A 358 21.38 -1.60 -16.72
C LEU A 358 21.55 -0.18 -17.27
N ASN A 359 20.57 0.67 -17.06
CA ASN A 359 20.82 2.11 -17.05
C ASN A 359 21.80 2.39 -15.90
N ARG A 360 23.09 2.61 -16.25
CA ARG A 360 24.18 2.88 -15.31
C ARG A 360 23.94 4.12 -14.41
N ASN A 361 22.88 4.86 -14.62
CA ASN A 361 22.53 6.10 -13.91
C ASN A 361 21.58 5.93 -12.71
N GLN A 362 21.24 4.72 -12.31
CA GLN A 362 20.39 4.45 -11.14
C GLN A 362 21.15 3.83 -9.95
N ALA A 363 22.48 3.85 -9.96
CA ALA A 363 23.23 3.57 -8.73
C ALA A 363 23.00 4.74 -7.75
N PRO A 364 22.56 4.50 -6.49
CA PRO A 364 22.56 5.54 -5.47
C PRO A 364 23.98 6.08 -5.35
N ALA A 365 24.16 7.40 -5.44
CA ALA A 365 25.44 8.06 -5.24
C ALA A 365 25.94 7.67 -3.83
N MET A 366 26.86 6.72 -3.77
CA MET A 366 27.64 6.49 -2.55
C MET A 366 28.35 7.80 -2.24
N ALA A 367 28.04 8.40 -1.11
CA ALA A 367 28.73 9.55 -0.57
C ALA A 367 30.24 9.26 -0.59
N LYS A 368 30.97 9.99 -1.43
CA LYS A 368 32.44 9.98 -1.40
C LYS A 368 32.82 10.48 -0.01
N GLY A 369 33.35 9.57 0.81
CA GLY A 369 33.90 9.90 2.11
C GLY A 369 34.92 11.02 1.95
N ALA A 370 34.73 12.08 2.74
CA ALA A 370 35.70 13.15 2.89
C ALA A 370 37.04 12.55 3.35
N ALA A 371 38.08 12.77 2.59
CA ALA A 371 39.45 12.43 2.97
C ALA A 371 39.83 13.24 4.20
N PRO A 372 40.56 12.68 5.19
CA PRO A 372 41.03 13.44 6.34
C PRO A 372 42.07 14.45 5.89
N SER A 373 41.81 15.75 6.17
CA SER A 373 42.78 16.81 6.03
C SER A 373 43.90 16.60 7.02
N LYS A 374 45.12 16.41 6.51
CA LYS A 374 46.33 16.56 7.28
C LYS A 374 46.56 18.04 7.54
N ARG A 375 46.44 18.43 8.82
CA ARG A 375 47.41 19.32 9.52
C ARG A 375 47.01 19.39 11.00
#